data_40def0fd33579db4cacb05fbc36d3dc1
#
_entry.id   40def0fd33579db4cacb05fbc36d3dc1
#
_cell.length_a   1.000
_cell.length_b   1.000
_cell.length_c   1.000
_cell.angle_alpha   90.00
_cell.angle_beta   90.00
_cell.angle_gamma   90.00
#
_symmetry.space_group_name_H-M   'P 1'
#
loop_
_entity.id
_entity.type
_entity.pdbx_description
1 polymer ?
#
loop_
_entity_poly.entity_id
_entity_poly.type
_entity_poly.pdbx_seq_one_letter_code
_entity_poly.pdbx_strand_id
1 'polypeptide(L)'
;MFSYIKEYHVNYLKLLSIKLLLLLPFIGFSQNLEKIVKENIGKRIDTLVEFKTDSPYNYMPVTIILGKEKGPIFTIIAGIHGFEYPPITAVQELIKEIDPKKLKGTLVVVPIANVASFYKRTPFVNPLDQKNLNNAFPGSASGTITEQIANYITKEIIPNSDVFLDIHAGDANEDLLPFICYYNNTSEEKKTLLSHKLSEISGINHIVSYPYTITKSEPAKYAFKQASQNGKTALSIESGKLGNVQTESVHLIKKAVYNMLNYMEMYSKGTTPAKNPSAVYLNNQEYIKSDFNGIFHSNLKSGDYVKKDDKIGFISNEFGKILTEIKSSANGVILYKIGTPPVNKNETVFCIGY
;
A
#
# COMPACT_ATOMS: atom_id res chain seq x y z
N MET A 1 20.67 -22.82 45.20
CA MET A 1 20.75 -21.57 45.96
C MET A 1 19.69 -20.63 45.39
N PHE A 2 18.75 -20.30 46.25
CA PHE A 2 17.41 -19.76 45.97
C PHE A 2 17.38 -18.28 45.59
N SER A 3 16.33 -17.97 44.85
CA SER A 3 15.48 -16.73 44.88
C SER A 3 16.02 -15.47 44.18
N TYR A 4 15.25 -14.98 43.19
CA TYR A 4 14.28 -13.89 43.32
C TYR A 4 13.45 -13.77 42.06
N ILE A 5 12.23 -14.32 42.09
CA ILE A 5 11.15 -13.94 41.18
C ILE A 5 10.43 -12.77 41.81
N LYS A 6 10.47 -11.59 41.20
CA LYS A 6 9.65 -10.45 41.57
C LYS A 6 8.41 -10.43 40.67
N GLU A 7 7.27 -10.79 41.24
CA GLU A 7 5.95 -10.61 40.65
C GLU A 7 5.66 -9.13 40.42
N TYR A 8 5.37 -8.81 39.16
CA TYR A 8 4.70 -7.53 38.84
C TYR A 8 3.19 -7.78 38.76
N HIS A 9 2.49 -7.48 39.85
CA HIS A 9 1.04 -7.28 39.82
C HIS A 9 0.72 -6.02 39.01
N VAL A 10 0.27 -6.19 37.78
CA VAL A 10 -0.33 -5.13 36.98
C VAL A 10 -1.80 -5.00 37.40
N ASN A 11 -2.15 -3.84 37.94
CA ASN A 11 -3.50 -3.49 38.39
C ASN A 11 -4.53 -3.55 37.25
N TYR A 12 -5.36 -4.58 37.24
CA TYR A 12 -6.47 -4.83 36.30
C TYR A 12 -7.72 -3.94 36.50
N LEU A 13 -7.64 -2.86 37.27
CA LEU A 13 -8.81 -2.09 37.70
C LEU A 13 -9.07 -0.77 36.95
N LYS A 14 -8.41 -0.52 35.78
CA LYS A 14 -8.71 0.66 34.95
C LYS A 14 -9.18 0.34 33.52
N LEU A 15 -9.55 -0.89 33.23
CA LEU A 15 -9.99 -1.35 31.87
C LEU A 15 -11.52 -1.55 31.79
N LEU A 16 -12.30 -1.09 32.75
CA LEU A 16 -13.75 -1.32 32.74
C LEU A 16 -14.60 -0.17 32.18
N SER A 17 -14.02 0.90 31.66
CA SER A 17 -14.78 2.05 31.15
C SER A 17 -14.79 2.19 29.62
N ILE A 18 -14.22 1.24 28.85
CA ILE A 18 -14.19 1.29 27.37
C ILE A 18 -15.07 0.19 26.72
N LYS A 19 -15.66 -0.70 27.49
CA LYS A 19 -16.50 -1.80 26.97
C LYS A 19 -17.93 -1.43 26.55
N LEU A 20 -18.31 -0.16 26.56
CA LEU A 20 -19.70 0.25 26.24
C LEU A 20 -19.87 0.89 24.85
N LEU A 21 -18.89 0.76 23.94
CA LEU A 21 -19.01 1.28 22.56
C LEU A 21 -19.01 0.17 21.48
N LEU A 22 -19.13 -1.11 21.87
CA LEU A 22 -18.91 -2.25 20.95
C LEU A 22 -20.18 -3.01 20.56
N LEU A 23 -21.37 -2.42 20.74
CA LEU A 23 -22.63 -2.99 20.24
C LEU A 23 -23.40 -1.97 19.40
N LEU A 24 -22.77 -1.40 18.36
CA LEU A 24 -23.54 -0.75 17.31
C LEU A 24 -23.78 -1.80 16.20
N PRO A 25 -25.06 -2.10 15.89
CA PRO A 25 -25.39 -2.92 14.74
C PRO A 25 -24.84 -2.26 13.47
N PHE A 26 -24.58 -3.05 12.45
CA PHE A 26 -24.16 -2.69 11.09
C PHE A 26 -25.06 -1.58 10.47
N ILE A 27 -24.98 -0.38 11.00
CA ILE A 27 -25.46 0.83 10.33
C ILE A 27 -24.25 1.37 9.58
N GLY A 28 -24.34 1.41 8.26
CA GLY A 28 -23.22 1.68 7.37
C GLY A 28 -22.32 2.82 7.85
N PHE A 29 -21.02 2.64 7.73
CA PHE A 29 -19.96 3.58 8.15
C PHE A 29 -20.24 5.02 7.66
N SER A 30 -20.96 5.18 6.54
CA SER A 30 -21.33 6.47 5.96
C SER A 30 -22.26 7.31 6.86
N GLN A 31 -23.26 6.72 7.52
CA GLN A 31 -24.15 7.45 8.45
C GLN A 31 -23.46 7.73 9.81
N ASN A 32 -22.53 6.86 10.24
CA ASN A 32 -21.72 7.09 11.42
C ASN A 32 -20.61 8.12 11.18
N LEU A 33 -20.04 8.20 9.97
CA LEU A 33 -18.96 9.14 9.64
C LEU A 33 -19.41 10.60 9.81
N GLU A 34 -20.60 10.98 9.36
CA GLU A 34 -21.11 12.35 9.54
C GLU A 34 -21.27 12.74 11.02
N LYS A 35 -21.74 11.82 11.85
CA LYS A 35 -21.88 12.04 13.28
C LYS A 35 -20.49 12.11 13.95
N ILE A 36 -19.60 11.18 13.64
CA ILE A 36 -18.22 11.16 14.13
C ILE A 36 -17.50 12.45 13.75
N VAL A 37 -17.67 12.93 12.50
CA VAL A 37 -17.07 14.18 12.02
C VAL A 37 -17.57 15.37 12.85
N LYS A 38 -18.87 15.51 13.10
CA LYS A 38 -19.45 16.64 13.84
C LYS A 38 -18.97 16.73 15.29
N GLU A 39 -18.81 15.58 15.96
CA GLU A 39 -18.45 15.52 17.38
C GLU A 39 -16.93 15.55 17.66
N ASN A 40 -16.10 15.39 16.64
CA ASN A 40 -14.65 15.17 16.83
C ASN A 40 -13.76 16.10 15.98
N ILE A 41 -14.26 17.26 15.58
CA ILE A 41 -13.47 18.27 14.85
C ILE A 41 -12.18 18.61 15.61
N GLY A 42 -11.04 18.59 14.94
CA GLY A 42 -9.71 18.86 15.49
C GLY A 42 -9.16 17.74 16.37
N LYS A 43 -9.67 16.51 16.24
CA LYS A 43 -9.23 15.33 16.99
C LYS A 43 -8.77 14.18 16.09
N ARG A 44 -8.07 13.24 16.70
CA ARG A 44 -7.74 11.92 16.15
C ARG A 44 -8.56 10.85 16.83
N ILE A 45 -9.06 9.90 16.06
CA ILE A 45 -9.80 8.73 16.53
C ILE A 45 -9.13 7.49 15.98
N ASP A 46 -8.74 6.58 16.87
CA ASP A 46 -8.21 5.26 16.51
C ASP A 46 -9.29 4.21 16.80
N THR A 47 -9.57 3.33 15.84
CA THR A 47 -10.60 2.29 15.97
C THR A 47 -10.15 0.99 15.29
N LEU A 48 -10.80 -0.11 15.66
CA LEU A 48 -10.61 -1.41 15.04
C LEU A 48 -11.89 -1.81 14.30
N VAL A 49 -11.75 -2.20 13.06
CA VAL A 49 -12.82 -2.81 12.27
C VAL A 49 -12.67 -4.32 12.40
N GLU A 50 -13.65 -4.98 12.99
CA GLU A 50 -13.64 -6.42 13.20
C GLU A 50 -14.33 -7.17 12.05
N PHE A 51 -13.79 -8.33 11.70
CA PHE A 51 -14.31 -9.23 10.66
C PHE A 51 -14.77 -10.55 11.27
N LYS A 52 -15.68 -11.24 10.57
CA LYS A 52 -16.28 -12.48 11.05
C LYS A 52 -15.34 -13.68 10.82
N THR A 53 -14.47 -13.95 11.78
CA THR A 53 -13.61 -15.12 11.82
C THR A 53 -13.14 -15.37 13.25
N ASP A 54 -12.81 -16.60 13.60
CA ASP A 54 -12.35 -17.01 14.95
C ASP A 54 -10.86 -16.68 15.20
N SER A 55 -10.19 -15.98 14.30
CA SER A 55 -8.79 -15.58 14.45
C SER A 55 -8.62 -14.38 15.36
N PRO A 56 -7.57 -14.31 16.20
CA PRO A 56 -7.21 -13.11 16.95
C PRO A 56 -6.72 -11.96 16.05
N TYR A 57 -6.50 -12.20 14.75
CA TYR A 57 -6.10 -11.22 13.73
C TYR A 57 -7.26 -10.84 12.81
N ASN A 58 -8.50 -10.92 13.31
CA ASN A 58 -9.73 -10.65 12.57
C ASN A 58 -10.10 -9.17 12.51
N TYR A 59 -9.15 -8.28 12.59
CA TYR A 59 -9.40 -6.84 12.62
C TYR A 59 -8.48 -6.07 11.67
N MET A 60 -8.91 -4.85 11.34
CA MET A 60 -8.14 -3.85 10.61
C MET A 60 -8.14 -2.53 11.40
N PRO A 61 -6.97 -2.00 11.78
CA PRO A 61 -6.87 -0.71 12.45
C PRO A 61 -7.18 0.42 11.48
N VAL A 62 -7.96 1.39 11.92
CA VAL A 62 -8.29 2.60 11.18
C VAL A 62 -8.09 3.81 12.08
N THR A 63 -7.35 4.80 11.61
CA THR A 63 -7.21 6.11 12.24
C THR A 63 -7.92 7.16 11.41
N ILE A 64 -8.76 7.97 12.04
CA ILE A 64 -9.40 9.13 11.41
C ILE A 64 -8.84 10.39 12.07
N ILE A 65 -8.20 11.26 11.28
CA ILE A 65 -7.69 12.56 11.73
C ILE A 65 -8.59 13.64 11.15
N LEU A 66 -9.35 14.30 12.01
CA LEU A 66 -10.35 15.30 11.64
C LEU A 66 -9.76 16.70 11.80
N GLY A 67 -9.58 17.40 10.70
CA GLY A 67 -9.15 18.79 10.70
C GLY A 67 -10.20 19.74 11.28
N LYS A 68 -9.75 20.95 11.65
CA LYS A 68 -10.65 22.01 12.13
C LYS A 68 -11.52 22.59 11.06
N GLU A 69 -11.05 22.60 9.82
CA GLU A 69 -11.73 23.18 8.68
C GLU A 69 -12.24 22.09 7.76
N LYS A 70 -13.36 22.33 7.09
CA LYS A 70 -13.86 21.44 6.04
C LYS A 70 -12.88 21.42 4.87
N GLY A 71 -12.70 20.28 4.27
CA GLY A 71 -11.82 20.07 3.12
C GLY A 71 -11.94 18.67 2.57
N PRO A 72 -11.04 18.26 1.67
CA PRO A 72 -11.05 16.92 1.08
C PRO A 72 -10.84 15.81 2.11
N ILE A 73 -11.26 14.59 1.74
CA ILE A 73 -10.96 13.37 2.47
C ILE A 73 -9.84 12.65 1.72
N PHE A 74 -8.66 12.59 2.36
CA PHE A 74 -7.49 11.91 1.83
C PHE A 74 -7.30 10.57 2.57
N THR A 75 -7.43 9.47 1.84
CA THR A 75 -7.27 8.12 2.40
C THR A 75 -5.87 7.59 2.11
N ILE A 76 -5.25 6.99 3.12
CA ILE A 76 -3.95 6.33 3.03
C ILE A 76 -4.12 4.90 3.53
N ILE A 77 -3.73 3.92 2.71
CA ILE A 77 -3.71 2.51 3.10
C ILE A 77 -2.28 1.98 2.97
N ALA A 78 -1.85 1.21 3.98
CA ALA A 78 -0.60 0.45 3.97
C ALA A 78 -0.84 -0.97 4.49
N GLY A 79 0.10 -1.87 4.24
CA GLY A 79 0.04 -3.23 4.74
C GLY A 79 -1.07 -4.09 4.11
N ILE A 80 -1.42 -3.84 2.84
CA ILE A 80 -2.16 -4.77 1.98
C ILE A 80 -1.42 -6.11 1.94
N HIS A 81 -0.09 -6.05 1.74
CA HIS A 81 0.82 -7.14 2.06
C HIS A 81 1.52 -6.81 3.39
N GLY A 82 1.37 -7.70 4.35
CA GLY A 82 1.84 -7.45 5.73
C GLY A 82 3.36 -7.52 5.88
N PHE A 83 4.09 -8.02 4.89
CA PHE A 83 5.56 -8.11 4.88
C PHE A 83 6.25 -6.87 4.28
N GLU A 84 5.49 -5.88 3.87
CA GLU A 84 5.96 -4.60 3.32
C GLU A 84 6.08 -3.56 4.44
N TYR A 85 7.19 -3.55 5.15
CA TYR A 85 7.32 -2.80 6.41
C TYR A 85 7.54 -1.29 6.28
N PRO A 86 8.28 -0.73 5.27
CA PRO A 86 8.48 0.72 5.18
C PRO A 86 7.18 1.52 5.08
N PRO A 87 6.16 1.12 4.27
CA PRO A 87 4.84 1.75 4.25
C PRO A 87 4.17 1.81 5.63
N ILE A 88 4.17 0.67 6.34
CA ILE A 88 3.55 0.55 7.67
C ILE A 88 4.22 1.51 8.65
N THR A 89 5.56 1.53 8.68
CA THR A 89 6.34 2.42 9.55
C THR A 89 6.08 3.88 9.21
N ALA A 90 6.15 4.25 7.93
CA ALA A 90 5.92 5.62 7.47
C ALA A 90 4.53 6.14 7.85
N VAL A 91 3.51 5.31 7.67
CA VAL A 91 2.12 5.66 7.99
C VAL A 91 1.91 5.80 9.48
N GLN A 92 2.51 4.93 10.31
CA GLN A 92 2.48 5.06 11.78
C GLN A 92 3.16 6.35 12.27
N GLU A 93 4.26 6.78 11.62
CA GLU A 93 4.91 8.05 11.94
C GLU A 93 4.03 9.23 11.52
N LEU A 94 3.41 9.20 10.33
CA LEU A 94 2.47 10.24 9.87
C LEU A 94 1.30 10.41 10.84
N ILE A 95 0.71 9.31 11.34
CA ILE A 95 -0.38 9.34 12.34
C ILE A 95 0.05 10.11 13.61
N LYS A 96 1.30 9.96 14.04
CA LYS A 96 1.84 10.64 15.22
C LYS A 96 2.18 12.11 14.96
N GLU A 97 2.68 12.43 13.77
CA GLU A 97 3.23 13.75 13.43
C GLU A 97 2.17 14.76 12.97
N ILE A 98 1.07 14.30 12.37
CA ILE A 98 0.05 15.20 11.84
C ILE A 98 -0.82 15.73 12.99
N ASP A 99 -0.72 17.04 13.22
CA ASP A 99 -1.53 17.76 14.19
C ASP A 99 -2.94 18.02 13.60
N PRO A 100 -4.00 17.44 14.18
CA PRO A 100 -5.37 17.67 13.69
C PRO A 100 -5.78 19.14 13.69
N LYS A 101 -5.18 19.96 14.57
CA LYS A 101 -5.49 21.39 14.66
C LYS A 101 -4.97 22.20 13.47
N LYS A 102 -4.00 21.67 12.72
CA LYS A 102 -3.41 22.27 11.54
C LYS A 102 -3.90 21.64 10.23
N LEU A 103 -4.71 20.59 10.34
CA LEU A 103 -5.26 19.90 9.18
C LEU A 103 -6.54 20.60 8.70
N LYS A 104 -6.67 20.72 7.37
CA LYS A 104 -7.91 21.05 6.67
C LYS A 104 -8.43 19.79 5.96
N GLY A 105 -9.70 19.46 6.16
CA GLY A 105 -10.27 18.20 5.68
C GLY A 105 -10.03 17.04 6.64
N THR A 106 -9.99 15.84 6.11
CA THR A 106 -9.91 14.61 6.90
C THR A 106 -8.88 13.66 6.31
N LEU A 107 -8.09 13.02 7.17
CA LEU A 107 -7.31 11.85 6.78
C LEU A 107 -7.99 10.58 7.32
N VAL A 108 -8.18 9.61 6.45
CA VAL A 108 -8.55 8.24 6.80
C VAL A 108 -7.32 7.37 6.58
N VAL A 109 -6.82 6.75 7.63
CA VAL A 109 -5.53 6.06 7.58
C VAL A 109 -5.70 4.62 8.03
N VAL A 110 -5.33 3.67 7.18
CA VAL A 110 -5.26 2.23 7.50
C VAL A 110 -3.78 1.85 7.57
N PRO A 111 -3.18 1.79 8.76
CA PRO A 111 -1.74 1.51 8.86
C PRO A 111 -1.35 0.07 8.51
N ILE A 112 -2.25 -0.88 8.72
CA ILE A 112 -2.04 -2.30 8.40
C ILE A 112 -3.38 -2.89 7.94
N ALA A 113 -3.58 -3.04 6.64
CA ALA A 113 -4.83 -3.61 6.11
C ALA A 113 -4.95 -5.12 6.38
N ASN A 114 -3.83 -5.86 6.32
CA ASN A 114 -3.75 -7.30 6.49
C ASN A 114 -2.95 -7.67 7.74
N VAL A 115 -3.59 -7.54 8.90
CA VAL A 115 -2.97 -7.75 10.23
C VAL A 115 -2.44 -9.17 10.39
N ALA A 116 -3.15 -10.18 9.87
CA ALA A 116 -2.71 -11.57 9.94
C ALA A 116 -1.40 -11.80 9.17
N SER A 117 -1.29 -11.27 7.94
CA SER A 117 -0.06 -11.33 7.14
C SER A 117 1.12 -10.67 7.86
N PHE A 118 0.89 -9.48 8.46
CA PHE A 118 1.91 -8.76 9.20
C PHE A 118 2.47 -9.56 10.39
N TYR A 119 1.60 -10.00 11.31
CA TYR A 119 2.06 -10.70 12.51
C TYR A 119 2.61 -12.11 12.22
N LYS A 120 2.11 -12.78 11.21
CA LYS A 120 2.60 -14.11 10.79
C LYS A 120 3.79 -14.05 9.85
N ARG A 121 4.22 -12.84 9.44
CA ARG A 121 5.32 -12.64 8.48
C ARG A 121 5.12 -13.47 7.22
N THR A 122 3.91 -13.38 6.64
CA THR A 122 3.55 -14.15 5.45
C THR A 122 3.65 -13.25 4.23
N PRO A 123 4.55 -13.55 3.27
CA PRO A 123 4.64 -12.81 2.02
C PRO A 123 3.35 -12.91 1.20
N PHE A 124 2.94 -11.83 0.56
CA PHE A 124 1.86 -11.70 -0.43
C PHE A 124 0.47 -12.11 0.04
N VAL A 125 0.32 -13.15 0.84
CA VAL A 125 -1.00 -13.74 1.15
C VAL A 125 -1.40 -13.58 2.62
N ASN A 126 -2.70 -13.59 2.87
CA ASN A 126 -3.22 -13.74 4.21
C ASN A 126 -3.11 -15.21 4.65
N PRO A 127 -2.42 -15.52 5.75
CA PRO A 127 -2.19 -16.91 6.18
C PRO A 127 -3.46 -17.64 6.63
N LEU A 128 -4.57 -16.92 6.86
CA LEU A 128 -5.82 -17.53 7.32
C LEU A 128 -6.63 -18.14 6.18
N ASP A 129 -6.48 -17.65 4.96
CA ASP A 129 -7.23 -18.11 3.79
C ASP A 129 -6.38 -18.30 2.52
N GLN A 130 -5.07 -18.05 2.61
CA GLN A 130 -4.09 -18.16 1.52
C GLN A 130 -4.42 -17.30 0.29
N LYS A 131 -5.19 -16.21 0.48
CA LYS A 131 -5.53 -15.28 -0.60
C LYS A 131 -4.67 -14.04 -0.55
N ASN A 132 -4.31 -13.53 -1.71
CA ASN A 132 -3.67 -12.22 -1.87
C ASN A 132 -4.75 -11.14 -1.87
N LEU A 133 -4.65 -10.17 -0.94
CA LEU A 133 -5.61 -9.07 -0.82
C LEU A 133 -5.60 -8.19 -2.08
N ASN A 134 -4.44 -8.03 -2.74
CA ASN A 134 -4.32 -7.33 -4.03
C ASN A 134 -4.82 -8.16 -5.24
N ASN A 135 -5.59 -9.24 -5.00
CA ASN A 135 -6.35 -9.95 -6.02
C ASN A 135 -7.82 -10.09 -5.65
N ALA A 136 -8.24 -9.53 -4.51
CA ALA A 136 -9.55 -9.79 -3.92
C ALA A 136 -10.58 -8.68 -4.14
N PHE A 137 -10.21 -7.49 -4.63
CA PHE A 137 -11.15 -6.39 -4.84
C PHE A 137 -12.10 -6.63 -6.02
N PRO A 138 -13.42 -6.38 -5.84
CA PRO A 138 -14.06 -5.60 -4.78
C PRO A 138 -14.38 -6.35 -3.47
N GLY A 139 -14.11 -7.64 -3.38
CA GLY A 139 -14.38 -8.45 -2.20
C GLY A 139 -15.84 -8.88 -2.02
N SER A 140 -16.11 -9.54 -0.89
CA SER A 140 -17.44 -10.04 -0.50
C SER A 140 -17.62 -9.99 1.02
N ALA A 141 -18.74 -9.46 1.50
CA ALA A 141 -19.04 -9.39 2.93
C ALA A 141 -19.28 -10.77 3.59
N SER A 142 -19.66 -11.77 2.80
CA SER A 142 -19.86 -13.16 3.23
C SER A 142 -18.71 -14.09 2.83
N GLY A 143 -17.64 -13.52 2.27
CA GLY A 143 -16.48 -14.27 1.82
C GLY A 143 -15.48 -14.59 2.95
N THR A 144 -14.29 -15.01 2.56
CA THR A 144 -13.16 -15.25 3.47
C THR A 144 -12.66 -13.94 4.07
N ILE A 145 -11.77 -14.00 5.05
CA ILE A 145 -11.25 -12.80 5.72
C ILE A 145 -10.65 -11.79 4.73
N THR A 146 -9.89 -12.24 3.75
CA THR A 146 -9.32 -11.37 2.70
C THR A 146 -10.41 -10.70 1.87
N GLU A 147 -11.45 -11.43 1.50
CA GLU A 147 -12.60 -10.88 0.75
C GLU A 147 -13.43 -9.92 1.61
N GLN A 148 -13.57 -10.16 2.91
CA GLN A 148 -14.25 -9.24 3.83
C GLN A 148 -13.47 -7.92 3.99
N ILE A 149 -12.15 -7.98 4.12
CA ILE A 149 -11.28 -6.78 4.16
C ILE A 149 -11.43 -5.97 2.86
N ALA A 150 -11.29 -6.62 1.69
CA ALA A 150 -11.44 -5.98 0.40
C ALA A 150 -12.83 -5.34 0.23
N ASN A 151 -13.89 -6.02 0.68
CA ASN A 151 -15.25 -5.53 0.63
C ASN A 151 -15.45 -4.29 1.52
N TYR A 152 -14.93 -4.31 2.74
CA TYR A 152 -15.01 -3.16 3.64
C TYR A 152 -14.30 -1.93 3.06
N ILE A 153 -13.10 -2.11 2.54
CA ILE A 153 -12.37 -1.02 1.86
C ILE A 153 -13.17 -0.48 0.67
N THR A 154 -13.75 -1.38 -0.13
CA THR A 154 -14.55 -1.02 -1.32
C THR A 154 -15.84 -0.29 -1.00
N LYS A 155 -16.54 -0.72 0.06
CA LYS A 155 -17.92 -0.24 0.36
C LYS A 155 -17.95 0.90 1.37
N GLU A 156 -16.97 0.93 2.31
CA GLU A 156 -17.00 1.87 3.43
C GLU A 156 -15.89 2.93 3.33
N ILE A 157 -14.70 2.60 2.82
CA ILE A 157 -13.57 3.55 2.77
C ILE A 157 -13.54 4.30 1.42
N ILE A 158 -13.48 3.59 0.30
CA ILE A 158 -13.33 4.21 -1.03
C ILE A 158 -14.45 5.22 -1.34
N PRO A 159 -15.75 4.95 -1.10
CA PRO A 159 -16.80 5.90 -1.43
C PRO A 159 -16.66 7.25 -0.73
N ASN A 160 -16.11 7.24 0.48
CA ASN A 160 -15.89 8.43 1.32
C ASN A 160 -14.55 9.14 1.05
N SER A 161 -13.75 8.68 0.09
CA SER A 161 -12.45 9.26 -0.26
C SER A 161 -12.58 10.22 -1.45
N ASP A 162 -11.87 11.35 -1.41
CA ASP A 162 -11.61 12.18 -2.59
C ASP A 162 -10.32 11.77 -3.27
N VAL A 163 -9.29 11.44 -2.47
CA VAL A 163 -8.00 10.87 -2.89
C VAL A 163 -7.76 9.58 -2.13
N PHE A 164 -7.33 8.57 -2.84
CA PHE A 164 -7.01 7.24 -2.31
C PHE A 164 -5.56 6.89 -2.66
N LEU A 165 -4.71 6.79 -1.64
CA LEU A 165 -3.31 6.45 -1.75
C LEU A 165 -3.07 5.07 -1.14
N ASP A 166 -2.64 4.12 -1.97
CA ASP A 166 -2.24 2.77 -1.61
C ASP A 166 -0.72 2.71 -1.53
N ILE A 167 -0.14 2.31 -0.41
CA ILE A 167 1.30 2.35 -0.23
C ILE A 167 1.84 0.94 -0.05
N HIS A 168 2.73 0.57 -0.96
CA HIS A 168 3.39 -0.71 -1.07
C HIS A 168 4.91 -0.59 -0.98
N ALA A 169 5.57 -1.72 -0.88
CA ALA A 169 7.01 -1.90 -0.98
C ALA A 169 7.32 -3.27 -1.58
N GLY A 170 8.57 -3.53 -1.93
CA GLY A 170 8.98 -4.89 -2.26
C GLY A 170 8.85 -5.83 -1.07
N ASP A 171 8.04 -6.87 -1.24
CA ASP A 171 7.83 -7.96 -0.27
C ASP A 171 9.12 -8.80 -0.11
N ALA A 172 9.06 -9.89 0.59
CA ALA A 172 10.18 -10.70 1.07
C ALA A 172 11.31 -10.97 0.06
N ASN A 173 10.98 -11.22 -1.20
CA ASN A 173 11.95 -11.55 -2.26
C ASN A 173 12.06 -10.47 -3.36
N GLU A 174 11.50 -9.29 -3.14
CA GLU A 174 11.40 -8.26 -4.18
C GLU A 174 12.46 -7.15 -3.99
N ASP A 175 13.42 -7.06 -4.93
CA ASP A 175 14.29 -5.89 -5.09
C ASP A 175 13.59 -4.89 -5.99
N LEU A 176 13.06 -3.81 -5.41
CA LEU A 176 12.16 -2.86 -6.04
C LEU A 176 12.76 -1.45 -6.04
N LEU A 177 12.67 -0.77 -7.17
CA LEU A 177 13.00 0.64 -7.33
C LEU A 177 11.82 1.50 -6.83
N PRO A 178 12.03 2.57 -6.04
CA PRO A 178 10.93 3.43 -5.66
C PRO A 178 10.27 4.12 -6.86
N PHE A 179 8.93 3.94 -6.98
CA PHE A 179 8.11 4.64 -7.97
C PHE A 179 6.73 4.98 -7.42
N ILE A 180 6.06 5.90 -8.09
CA ILE A 180 4.65 6.21 -7.87
C ILE A 180 3.87 5.89 -9.13
N CYS A 181 2.67 5.34 -8.99
CA CYS A 181 1.87 4.96 -10.14
C CYS A 181 0.40 5.33 -10.01
N TYR A 182 -0.26 5.39 -11.16
CA TYR A 182 -1.70 5.60 -11.28
C TYR A 182 -2.22 4.93 -12.55
N TYR A 183 -3.55 4.73 -12.63
CA TYR A 183 -4.20 4.27 -13.84
C TYR A 183 -4.66 5.44 -14.70
N ASN A 184 -4.31 5.41 -16.00
CA ASN A 184 -4.80 6.37 -16.99
C ASN A 184 -6.24 6.02 -17.39
N ASN A 185 -7.19 6.40 -16.53
CA ASN A 185 -8.61 6.15 -16.72
C ASN A 185 -9.26 7.32 -17.46
N THR A 186 -9.40 7.19 -18.78
CA THR A 186 -9.95 8.23 -19.64
C THR A 186 -11.42 8.52 -19.39
N SER A 187 -12.19 7.60 -18.78
CA SER A 187 -13.57 7.85 -18.37
C SER A 187 -13.70 8.77 -17.14
N GLU A 188 -12.59 8.95 -16.40
CA GLU A 188 -12.49 9.79 -15.21
C GLU A 188 -11.31 10.79 -15.35
N GLU A 189 -11.32 11.55 -16.44
CA GLU A 189 -10.19 12.40 -16.87
C GLU A 189 -9.71 13.36 -15.76
N LYS A 190 -10.63 14.09 -15.11
CA LYS A 190 -10.27 15.02 -14.02
C LYS A 190 -9.58 14.34 -12.85
N LYS A 191 -9.99 13.12 -12.51
CA LYS A 191 -9.38 12.34 -11.42
C LYS A 191 -8.01 11.82 -11.83
N THR A 192 -7.88 11.35 -13.06
CA THR A 192 -6.61 10.94 -13.67
C THR A 192 -5.60 12.09 -13.71
N LEU A 193 -6.01 13.28 -14.16
CA LEU A 193 -5.17 14.48 -14.18
C LEU A 193 -4.68 14.88 -12.78
N LEU A 194 -5.55 14.78 -11.76
CA LEU A 194 -5.14 15.03 -10.38
C LEU A 194 -4.16 13.94 -9.88
N SER A 195 -4.40 12.66 -10.21
CA SER A 195 -3.46 11.58 -9.88
C SER A 195 -2.08 11.82 -10.50
N HIS A 196 -2.05 12.18 -11.79
CA HIS A 196 -0.82 12.57 -12.48
C HIS A 196 -0.12 13.74 -11.78
N LYS A 197 -0.87 14.80 -11.44
CA LYS A 197 -0.31 15.98 -10.78
C LYS A 197 0.26 15.66 -9.39
N LEU A 198 -0.45 14.90 -8.60
CA LEU A 198 0.02 14.44 -7.28
C LEU A 198 1.28 13.56 -7.41
N SER A 199 1.38 12.76 -8.48
CA SER A 199 2.60 12.00 -8.78
C SER A 199 3.78 12.92 -9.07
N GLU A 200 3.59 13.96 -9.89
CA GLU A 200 4.66 14.91 -10.24
C GLU A 200 5.24 15.64 -9.03
N ILE A 201 4.39 16.01 -8.06
CA ILE A 201 4.82 16.77 -6.89
C ILE A 201 5.25 15.90 -5.72
N SER A 202 5.07 14.59 -5.80
CA SER A 202 5.40 13.65 -4.72
C SER A 202 6.87 13.71 -4.29
N GLY A 203 7.75 14.02 -5.23
CA GLY A 203 9.21 13.98 -5.04
C GLY A 203 9.80 12.58 -5.30
N ILE A 204 9.00 11.63 -5.80
CA ILE A 204 9.46 10.32 -6.28
C ILE A 204 9.89 10.48 -7.74
N ASN A 205 11.06 9.93 -8.09
CA ASN A 205 11.66 10.17 -9.41
C ASN A 205 10.97 9.41 -10.55
N HIS A 206 10.46 8.20 -10.30
CA HIS A 206 9.85 7.37 -11.34
C HIS A 206 8.33 7.43 -11.21
N ILE A 207 7.68 7.80 -12.31
CA ILE A 207 6.23 7.90 -12.40
C ILE A 207 5.75 6.89 -13.43
N VAL A 208 4.96 5.91 -12.98
CA VAL A 208 4.43 4.84 -13.82
C VAL A 208 2.97 5.12 -14.13
N SER A 209 2.62 5.15 -15.40
CA SER A 209 1.24 5.27 -15.86
C SER A 209 0.77 3.93 -16.41
N TYR A 210 -0.20 3.31 -15.74
CA TYR A 210 -0.82 2.07 -16.22
C TYR A 210 -2.02 2.35 -17.12
N PRO A 211 -2.20 1.61 -18.22
CA PRO A 211 -3.44 1.69 -18.98
C PRO A 211 -4.61 1.15 -18.16
N TYR A 212 -5.74 1.86 -18.17
CA TYR A 212 -6.97 1.38 -17.54
C TYR A 212 -7.77 0.60 -18.58
N THR A 213 -7.80 -0.73 -18.45
CA THR A 213 -8.32 -1.63 -19.47
C THR A 213 -9.56 -2.42 -19.06
N ILE A 214 -10.08 -2.21 -17.84
CA ILE A 214 -11.24 -2.96 -17.34
C ILE A 214 -12.53 -2.12 -17.41
N THR A 215 -13.66 -2.81 -17.56
CA THR A 215 -15.00 -2.22 -17.46
C THR A 215 -15.43 -2.06 -15.99
N LYS A 216 -16.55 -1.33 -15.77
CA LYS A 216 -17.11 -1.15 -14.42
C LYS A 216 -17.59 -2.47 -13.77
N SER A 217 -17.87 -3.50 -14.56
CA SER A 217 -18.37 -4.79 -14.08
C SER A 217 -17.25 -5.81 -13.81
N GLU A 218 -16.04 -5.56 -14.30
CA GLU A 218 -14.90 -6.45 -14.08
C GLU A 218 -14.24 -6.20 -12.71
N PRO A 219 -13.76 -7.24 -12.02
CA PRO A 219 -13.04 -7.09 -10.76
C PRO A 219 -11.78 -6.26 -10.94
N ALA A 220 -11.62 -5.23 -10.14
CA ALA A 220 -10.43 -4.38 -10.20
C ALA A 220 -9.17 -5.11 -9.71
N LYS A 221 -9.31 -6.04 -8.80
CA LYS A 221 -8.27 -6.82 -8.11
C LYS A 221 -7.44 -6.01 -7.10
N TYR A 222 -6.88 -4.86 -7.49
CA TYR A 222 -6.01 -4.01 -6.66
C TYR A 222 -6.82 -2.90 -5.97
N ALA A 223 -6.41 -2.48 -4.77
CA ALA A 223 -7.13 -1.46 -4.00
C ALA A 223 -7.19 -0.11 -4.73
N PHE A 224 -6.05 0.44 -5.19
CA PHE A 224 -6.05 1.73 -5.90
C PHE A 224 -6.73 1.65 -7.28
N LYS A 225 -6.73 0.47 -7.95
CA LYS A 225 -7.48 0.26 -9.18
C LYS A 225 -8.98 0.26 -8.93
N GLN A 226 -9.42 -0.34 -7.81
CA GLN A 226 -10.82 -0.29 -7.36
C GLN A 226 -11.25 1.16 -7.07
N ALA A 227 -10.39 1.94 -6.43
CA ALA A 227 -10.68 3.35 -6.19
C ALA A 227 -10.79 4.15 -7.51
N SER A 228 -9.90 3.90 -8.49
CA SER A 228 -10.00 4.48 -9.83
C SER A 228 -11.28 4.06 -10.55
N GLN A 229 -11.69 2.78 -10.45
CA GLN A 229 -12.94 2.27 -11.01
C GLN A 229 -14.19 2.95 -10.40
N ASN A 230 -14.10 3.32 -9.12
CA ASN A 230 -15.14 4.05 -8.39
C ASN A 230 -15.06 5.58 -8.60
N GLY A 231 -14.29 6.06 -9.59
CA GLY A 231 -14.21 7.48 -9.93
C GLY A 231 -13.46 8.33 -8.90
N LYS A 232 -12.50 7.76 -8.18
CA LYS A 232 -11.67 8.48 -7.23
C LYS A 232 -10.32 8.86 -7.84
N THR A 233 -9.71 9.92 -7.34
CA THR A 233 -8.28 10.17 -7.58
C THR A 233 -7.51 9.10 -6.83
N ALA A 234 -6.80 8.23 -7.56
CA ALA A 234 -6.20 7.04 -6.99
C ALA A 234 -4.74 6.87 -7.45
N LEU A 235 -3.87 6.62 -6.49
CA LEU A 235 -2.43 6.44 -6.70
C LEU A 235 -1.92 5.27 -5.87
N SER A 236 -0.79 4.70 -6.30
CA SER A 236 0.00 3.82 -5.45
C SER A 236 1.45 4.28 -5.39
N ILE A 237 2.08 4.15 -4.24
CA ILE A 237 3.52 4.32 -4.03
C ILE A 237 4.12 2.95 -3.80
N GLU A 238 5.23 2.70 -4.47
CA GLU A 238 6.09 1.56 -4.22
C GLU A 238 7.43 2.08 -3.67
N SER A 239 7.75 1.79 -2.40
CA SER A 239 9.02 2.25 -1.80
C SER A 239 9.44 1.38 -0.63
N GLY A 240 10.57 0.73 -0.79
CA GLY A 240 11.14 -0.29 0.08
C GLY A 240 11.33 -1.60 -0.65
N LYS A 241 12.10 -2.53 -0.09
CA LYS A 241 12.44 -3.79 -0.73
C LYS A 241 12.86 -4.88 0.24
N LEU A 242 12.75 -6.14 -0.20
CA LEU A 242 13.26 -7.33 0.48
C LEU A 242 12.73 -7.48 1.92
N GLY A 243 11.47 -7.11 2.15
CA GLY A 243 10.82 -7.27 3.45
C GLY A 243 11.59 -6.67 4.64
N ASN A 244 12.25 -5.53 4.43
CA ASN A 244 13.02 -4.82 5.44
C ASN A 244 12.57 -3.38 5.60
N VAL A 245 12.83 -2.77 6.75
CA VAL A 245 12.63 -1.33 6.96
C VAL A 245 13.87 -0.58 6.50
N GLN A 246 13.78 0.12 5.37
CA GLN A 246 14.80 1.07 4.94
C GLN A 246 14.36 2.49 5.36
N THR A 247 15.19 3.18 6.11
CA THR A 247 14.93 4.54 6.60
C THR A 247 14.68 5.52 5.46
N GLU A 248 15.41 5.40 4.36
CA GLU A 248 15.27 6.23 3.16
C GLU A 248 13.89 6.05 2.53
N SER A 249 13.38 4.81 2.48
CA SER A 249 12.04 4.52 1.96
C SER A 249 10.94 5.09 2.85
N VAL A 250 11.08 4.97 4.17
CA VAL A 250 10.17 5.60 5.14
C VAL A 250 10.12 7.12 4.95
N HIS A 251 11.30 7.76 4.84
CA HIS A 251 11.40 9.22 4.61
C HIS A 251 10.80 9.63 3.27
N LEU A 252 11.05 8.87 2.20
CA LEU A 252 10.53 9.15 0.86
C LEU A 252 9.00 9.07 0.84
N ILE A 253 8.40 8.04 1.44
CA ILE A 253 6.95 7.90 1.58
C ILE A 253 6.35 9.08 2.34
N LYS A 254 6.92 9.43 3.51
CA LYS A 254 6.43 10.56 4.31
C LYS A 254 6.53 11.87 3.54
N LYS A 255 7.65 12.13 2.86
CA LYS A 255 7.84 13.30 2.01
C LYS A 255 6.77 13.38 0.93
N ALA A 256 6.52 12.28 0.24
CA ALA A 256 5.50 12.22 -0.81
C ALA A 256 4.10 12.55 -0.28
N VAL A 257 3.71 11.97 0.85
CA VAL A 257 2.42 12.27 1.50
C VAL A 257 2.33 13.75 1.90
N TYR A 258 3.35 14.31 2.55
CA TYR A 258 3.34 15.73 2.92
C TYR A 258 3.27 16.67 1.70
N ASN A 259 3.97 16.35 0.62
CA ASN A 259 3.89 17.10 -0.62
C ASN A 259 2.47 17.08 -1.20
N MET A 260 1.82 15.92 -1.24
CA MET A 260 0.45 15.79 -1.72
C MET A 260 -0.54 16.58 -0.84
N LEU A 261 -0.44 16.47 0.48
CA LEU A 261 -1.29 17.20 1.42
C LEU A 261 -1.08 18.70 1.31
N ASN A 262 0.16 19.16 1.11
CA ASN A 262 0.48 20.58 0.92
C ASN A 262 -0.08 21.08 -0.42
N TYR A 263 0.09 20.35 -1.51
CA TYR A 263 -0.47 20.69 -2.81
C TYR A 263 -2.00 20.81 -2.77
N MET A 264 -2.67 19.95 -2.01
CA MET A 264 -4.11 19.98 -1.80
C MET A 264 -4.56 21.01 -0.74
N GLU A 265 -3.66 21.83 -0.24
CA GLU A 265 -3.92 22.81 0.84
C GLU A 265 -4.52 22.19 2.11
N MET A 266 -4.25 20.91 2.36
CA MET A 266 -4.74 20.20 3.53
C MET A 266 -3.81 20.32 4.73
N TYR A 267 -2.49 20.25 4.51
CA TYR A 267 -1.50 20.29 5.59
C TYR A 267 -0.14 20.78 5.07
N SER A 268 0.39 21.86 5.66
CA SER A 268 1.67 22.41 5.25
C SER A 268 2.77 22.12 6.26
N LYS A 269 3.90 21.61 5.78
CA LYS A 269 5.16 21.43 6.53
C LYS A 269 6.32 22.22 5.90
N GLY A 270 6.04 23.37 5.29
CA GLY A 270 7.10 24.19 4.67
C GLY A 270 6.77 24.68 3.26
N THR A 271 7.75 24.64 2.36
CA THR A 271 7.62 25.16 0.99
C THR A 271 6.62 24.36 0.17
N THR A 272 5.89 25.04 -0.71
CA THR A 272 5.01 24.37 -1.69
C THR A 272 5.82 23.43 -2.57
N PRO A 273 5.39 22.17 -2.71
CA PRO A 273 6.10 21.19 -3.53
C PRO A 273 6.08 21.63 -5.01
N ALA A 274 7.25 21.61 -5.63
CA ALA A 274 7.40 21.84 -7.06
C ALA A 274 7.48 20.53 -7.82
N LYS A 275 7.14 20.54 -9.11
CA LYS A 275 7.38 19.42 -10.01
C LYS A 275 8.86 19.02 -9.95
N ASN A 276 9.12 17.72 -9.82
CA ASN A 276 10.47 17.20 -9.87
C ASN A 276 11.02 17.30 -11.32
N PRO A 277 12.05 18.13 -11.59
CA PRO A 277 12.59 18.30 -12.94
C PRO A 277 13.28 17.02 -13.48
N SER A 278 13.66 16.10 -12.59
CA SER A 278 14.32 14.82 -12.91
C SER A 278 13.33 13.66 -12.98
N ALA A 279 12.02 13.91 -13.02
CA ALA A 279 11.02 12.85 -13.07
C ALA A 279 11.13 12.08 -14.40
N VAL A 280 11.16 10.76 -14.29
CA VAL A 280 11.17 9.80 -15.41
C VAL A 280 9.78 9.21 -15.52
N TYR A 281 9.18 9.35 -16.71
CA TYR A 281 7.83 8.82 -16.99
C TYR A 281 7.95 7.48 -17.69
N LEU A 282 7.29 6.46 -17.16
CA LEU A 282 7.31 5.09 -17.66
C LEU A 282 5.86 4.68 -17.96
N ASN A 283 5.54 4.64 -19.25
CA ASN A 283 4.16 4.39 -19.69
C ASN A 283 3.93 2.93 -20.11
N ASN A 284 5.00 2.16 -20.21
CA ASN A 284 4.97 0.76 -20.59
C ASN A 284 5.79 -0.07 -19.59
N GLN A 285 5.38 -1.32 -19.37
CA GLN A 285 6.07 -2.27 -18.52
C GLN A 285 6.10 -3.64 -19.20
N GLU A 286 7.28 -4.26 -19.18
CA GLU A 286 7.48 -5.64 -19.59
C GLU A 286 7.80 -6.54 -18.40
N TYR A 287 7.02 -7.59 -18.25
CA TYR A 287 7.16 -8.58 -17.18
C TYR A 287 7.80 -9.84 -17.74
N ILE A 288 9.06 -10.07 -17.37
CA ILE A 288 9.82 -11.25 -17.79
C ILE A 288 9.60 -12.33 -16.75
N LYS A 289 9.09 -13.48 -17.18
CA LYS A 289 8.77 -14.62 -16.33
C LYS A 289 9.76 -15.75 -16.50
N SER A 290 9.93 -16.55 -15.45
CA SER A 290 10.71 -17.76 -15.49
C SER A 290 9.96 -18.90 -16.20
N ASP A 291 10.65 -19.61 -17.09
CA ASP A 291 10.14 -20.86 -17.67
C ASP A 291 10.44 -22.10 -16.81
N PHE A 292 11.27 -21.96 -15.78
CA PHE A 292 11.79 -23.04 -14.96
C PHE A 292 11.68 -22.75 -13.47
N ASN A 293 11.53 -23.82 -12.68
CA ASN A 293 11.90 -23.77 -11.28
C ASN A 293 13.44 -23.85 -11.19
N GLY A 294 14.07 -23.12 -10.27
CA GLY A 294 15.50 -23.22 -10.11
C GLY A 294 16.09 -22.12 -9.22
N ILE A 295 17.35 -21.85 -9.47
CA ILE A 295 18.15 -20.85 -8.75
C ILE A 295 18.43 -19.70 -9.69
N PHE A 296 17.90 -18.52 -9.36
CA PHE A 296 18.03 -17.30 -10.13
C PHE A 296 19.36 -16.60 -9.82
N HIS A 297 20.03 -16.15 -10.89
CA HIS A 297 21.29 -15.43 -10.83
C HIS A 297 21.24 -14.15 -11.65
N SER A 298 21.57 -13.02 -11.05
CA SER A 298 21.74 -11.73 -11.72
C SER A 298 22.63 -10.82 -10.90
N ASN A 299 23.53 -10.09 -11.57
CA ASN A 299 24.36 -9.05 -10.94
C ASN A 299 23.71 -7.66 -11.00
N LEU A 300 22.56 -7.56 -11.67
CA LEU A 300 21.82 -6.31 -11.78
C LEU A 300 20.97 -6.07 -10.52
N LYS A 301 20.58 -4.83 -10.33
CA LYS A 301 19.69 -4.37 -9.25
C LYS A 301 18.55 -3.54 -9.80
N SER A 302 17.51 -3.35 -9.01
CA SER A 302 16.46 -2.39 -9.34
C SER A 302 17.07 -0.99 -9.54
N GLY A 303 16.62 -0.28 -10.58
CA GLY A 303 17.17 1.00 -11.01
C GLY A 303 18.23 0.92 -12.10
N ASP A 304 18.81 -0.24 -12.39
CA ASP A 304 19.74 -0.37 -13.51
C ASP A 304 18.99 -0.24 -14.84
N TYR A 305 19.63 0.43 -15.81
CA TYR A 305 19.12 0.54 -17.18
C TYR A 305 19.64 -0.62 -18.03
N VAL A 306 18.77 -1.24 -18.79
CA VAL A 306 19.07 -2.36 -19.69
C VAL A 306 18.60 -2.06 -21.10
N LYS A 307 19.27 -2.67 -22.08
CA LYS A 307 18.86 -2.64 -23.49
C LYS A 307 18.18 -3.96 -23.87
N LYS A 308 17.31 -3.91 -24.84
CA LYS A 308 16.73 -5.11 -25.44
C LYS A 308 17.83 -6.08 -25.86
N ASP A 309 17.62 -7.36 -25.59
CA ASP A 309 18.53 -8.48 -25.84
C ASP A 309 19.77 -8.55 -24.91
N ASP A 310 19.99 -7.58 -24.03
CA ASP A 310 21.04 -7.71 -22.99
C ASP A 310 20.76 -8.95 -22.15
N LYS A 311 21.81 -9.72 -21.86
CA LYS A 311 21.74 -10.80 -20.87
C LYS A 311 21.67 -10.19 -19.46
N ILE A 312 20.53 -10.36 -18.81
CA ILE A 312 20.21 -9.75 -17.50
C ILE A 312 20.26 -10.77 -16.35
N GLY A 313 20.35 -12.06 -16.63
CA GLY A 313 20.44 -13.12 -15.65
C GLY A 313 20.43 -14.51 -16.28
N PHE A 314 20.39 -15.52 -15.42
CA PHE A 314 20.16 -16.90 -15.81
C PHE A 314 19.54 -17.69 -14.67
N ILE A 315 18.99 -18.86 -14.98
CA ILE A 315 18.48 -19.83 -14.01
C ILE A 315 19.30 -21.10 -14.12
N SER A 316 19.73 -21.63 -12.97
CA SER A 316 20.41 -22.92 -12.87
C SER A 316 19.58 -23.93 -12.06
N ASN A 317 19.91 -25.21 -12.22
CA ASN A 317 19.44 -26.24 -11.31
C ASN A 317 20.34 -26.31 -10.04
N GLU A 318 20.02 -27.23 -9.13
CA GLU A 318 20.71 -27.44 -7.84
C GLU A 318 22.19 -27.84 -7.99
N PHE A 319 22.60 -28.31 -9.16
CA PHE A 319 23.97 -28.70 -9.48
C PHE A 319 24.76 -27.59 -10.21
N GLY A 320 24.14 -26.38 -10.36
CA GLY A 320 24.76 -25.26 -11.05
C GLY A 320 24.70 -25.35 -12.58
N LYS A 321 24.04 -26.35 -13.17
CA LYS A 321 23.85 -26.44 -14.62
C LYS A 321 22.83 -25.36 -15.05
N ILE A 322 23.22 -24.50 -16.00
CA ILE A 322 22.35 -23.47 -16.56
C ILE A 322 21.18 -24.14 -17.30
N LEU A 323 19.95 -23.77 -16.92
CA LEU A 323 18.71 -24.21 -17.55
C LEU A 323 18.29 -23.23 -18.64
N THR A 324 18.41 -21.92 -18.39
CA THR A 324 18.08 -20.88 -19.35
C THR A 324 18.82 -19.59 -19.05
N GLU A 325 19.11 -18.79 -20.07
CA GLU A 325 19.54 -17.40 -19.97
C GLU A 325 18.32 -16.47 -20.05
N ILE A 326 18.35 -15.40 -19.27
CA ILE A 326 17.30 -14.39 -19.25
C ILE A 326 17.82 -13.16 -20.00
N LYS A 327 17.08 -12.70 -20.99
CA LYS A 327 17.38 -11.50 -21.75
C LYS A 327 16.30 -10.43 -21.55
N SER A 328 16.71 -9.18 -21.63
CA SER A 328 15.76 -8.06 -21.60
C SER A 328 14.91 -8.06 -22.87
N SER A 329 13.58 -7.90 -22.69
CA SER A 329 12.65 -7.78 -23.81
C SER A 329 12.49 -6.35 -24.32
N ALA A 330 12.96 -5.34 -23.54
CA ALA A 330 12.83 -3.91 -23.85
C ALA A 330 14.08 -3.11 -23.44
N ASN A 331 14.19 -1.88 -23.95
CA ASN A 331 15.11 -0.89 -23.41
C ASN A 331 14.39 -0.18 -22.25
N GLY A 332 14.98 -0.13 -21.06
CA GLY A 332 14.31 0.52 -19.94
C GLY A 332 15.03 0.35 -18.62
N VAL A 333 14.35 0.76 -17.56
CA VAL A 333 14.83 0.68 -16.17
C VAL A 333 14.22 -0.53 -15.49
N ILE A 334 15.02 -1.29 -14.77
CA ILE A 334 14.52 -2.39 -13.93
C ILE A 334 13.73 -1.78 -12.76
N LEU A 335 12.41 -1.85 -12.82
CA LEU A 335 11.52 -1.45 -11.73
C LEU A 335 11.52 -2.46 -10.60
N TYR A 336 11.60 -3.72 -10.96
CA TYR A 336 11.54 -4.85 -10.05
C TYR A 336 12.39 -6.01 -10.57
N LYS A 337 13.01 -6.73 -9.66
CA LYS A 337 13.58 -8.06 -9.91
C LYS A 337 13.47 -8.95 -8.67
N ILE A 338 13.52 -10.27 -8.86
CA ILE A 338 13.72 -11.18 -7.72
C ILE A 338 15.07 -10.87 -7.08
N GLY A 339 15.05 -10.59 -5.78
CA GLY A 339 16.23 -10.30 -4.96
C GLY A 339 16.79 -11.49 -4.22
N THR A 340 16.15 -12.67 -4.29
CA THR A 340 16.54 -13.91 -3.64
C THR A 340 16.73 -15.04 -4.65
N PRO A 341 17.56 -16.07 -4.35
CA PRO A 341 17.89 -17.10 -5.34
C PRO A 341 16.74 -18.00 -5.80
N PRO A 342 15.78 -18.44 -4.95
CA PRO A 342 14.73 -19.33 -5.40
C PRO A 342 13.81 -18.67 -6.43
N VAL A 343 13.48 -19.39 -7.49
CA VAL A 343 12.50 -18.97 -8.49
C VAL A 343 11.62 -20.14 -8.92
N ASN A 344 10.34 -19.86 -9.13
CA ASN A 344 9.37 -20.81 -9.62
C ASN A 344 8.98 -20.51 -11.06
N LYS A 345 8.57 -21.55 -11.78
CA LYS A 345 8.02 -21.40 -13.14
C LYS A 345 6.82 -20.45 -13.13
N ASN A 346 6.75 -19.55 -14.10
CA ASN A 346 5.78 -18.48 -14.27
C ASN A 346 5.89 -17.31 -13.27
N GLU A 347 6.84 -17.36 -12.35
CA GLU A 347 7.14 -16.22 -11.47
C GLU A 347 7.82 -15.10 -12.26
N THR A 348 7.45 -13.84 -11.98
CA THR A 348 8.09 -12.68 -12.61
C THR A 348 9.48 -12.49 -12.04
N VAL A 349 10.51 -12.56 -12.88
CA VAL A 349 11.91 -12.38 -12.47
C VAL A 349 12.40 -10.96 -12.65
N PHE A 350 11.84 -10.22 -13.61
CA PHE A 350 12.08 -8.79 -13.86
C PHE A 350 10.82 -8.08 -14.31
N CYS A 351 10.69 -6.81 -13.92
CA CYS A 351 9.79 -5.85 -14.54
C CYS A 351 10.63 -4.69 -15.07
N ILE A 352 10.53 -4.40 -16.37
CA ILE A 352 11.26 -3.32 -17.04
C ILE A 352 10.26 -2.24 -17.43
N GLY A 353 10.48 -1.01 -16.92
CA GLY A 353 9.69 0.17 -17.25
C GLY A 353 10.35 1.01 -18.35
N TYR A 354 9.53 1.53 -19.32
CA TYR A 354 10.00 2.39 -20.40
C TYR A 354 8.93 3.34 -20.94
#